data_5828971ae543bd86798d3656f836a677
#
_entry.id   5828971ae543bd86798d3656f836a677
#
_cell.length_a   1.000
_cell.length_b   1.000
_cell.length_c   1.000
_cell.angle_alpha   90.00
_cell.angle_beta   90.00
_cell.angle_gamma   90.00
#
_symmetry.space_group_name_H-M   'P 1'
#
loop_
_entity.id
_entity.type
_entity.pdbx_description
1 polymer ?
#
loop_
_entity_poly.entity_id
_entity_poly.type
_entity_poly.pdbx_seq_one_letter_code
_entity_poly.pdbx_strand_id
1 'polypeptide(L)'
;IFIYLSQVLFSPLIAGFLLAAILAAIMSTISSQLLVSSSSLTEDIYKTFVRRSASQKELVLIGRISVFAVSLVAIALAFDRSSSILSLVSNAWAGFGAAFGPIILLSLYWRNMTRNGALAGMITGAATVLLWIYAPVEVAGEPLGALVYEIVPGFVLATIATIGVSLVTAKPSAQL
;
A
#
# COMPACT_ATOMS: atom_id res chain seq x y z
N ILE A 1 1.57 -25.01 1.33
CA ILE A 1 0.90 -26.21 0.73
C ILE A 1 1.52 -26.53 -0.62
N PHE A 2 1.63 -25.59 -1.58
CA PHE A 2 2.14 -25.84 -2.93
C PHE A 2 3.57 -26.42 -2.94
N ILE A 3 4.50 -25.85 -2.16
CA ILE A 3 5.88 -26.34 -2.04
C ILE A 3 5.91 -27.77 -1.52
N TYR A 4 5.16 -28.06 -0.48
CA TYR A 4 5.06 -29.40 0.09
C TYR A 4 4.48 -30.40 -0.90
N LEU A 5 3.39 -30.06 -1.56
CA LEU A 5 2.78 -30.93 -2.58
C LEU A 5 3.71 -31.16 -3.77
N SER A 6 4.47 -30.15 -4.20
CA SER A 6 5.43 -30.32 -5.29
C SER A 6 6.53 -31.32 -4.96
N GLN A 7 6.97 -31.38 -3.71
CA GLN A 7 8.00 -32.31 -3.24
C GLN A 7 7.46 -33.74 -3.02
N VAL A 8 6.18 -33.86 -2.63
CA VAL A 8 5.59 -35.19 -2.34
C VAL A 8 5.05 -35.87 -3.59
N LEU A 9 4.46 -35.10 -4.53
CA LEU A 9 3.78 -35.65 -5.69
C LEU A 9 4.66 -35.83 -6.93
N PHE A 10 5.77 -35.09 -7.02
CA PHE A 10 6.61 -35.08 -8.22
C PHE A 10 8.03 -35.59 -7.95
N SER A 11 8.67 -36.08 -9.01
CA SER A 11 10.09 -36.43 -8.96
C SER A 11 10.95 -35.20 -8.62
N PRO A 12 12.14 -35.37 -8.03
CA PRO A 12 13.01 -34.23 -7.63
C PRO A 12 13.30 -33.24 -8.76
N LEU A 13 13.41 -33.71 -10.00
CA LEU A 13 13.63 -32.86 -11.16
C LEU A 13 12.43 -31.93 -11.42
N ILE A 14 11.23 -32.48 -11.42
CA ILE A 14 9.99 -31.72 -11.65
C ILE A 14 9.72 -30.78 -10.48
N ALA A 15 9.89 -31.26 -9.25
CA ALA A 15 9.78 -30.43 -8.04
C ALA A 15 10.74 -29.24 -8.08
N GLY A 16 12.01 -29.44 -8.48
CA GLY A 16 12.97 -28.38 -8.66
C GLY A 16 12.55 -27.34 -9.71
N PHE A 17 11.99 -27.79 -10.83
CA PHE A 17 11.46 -26.87 -11.86
C PHE A 17 10.27 -26.04 -11.37
N LEU A 18 9.35 -26.66 -10.61
CA LEU A 18 8.22 -25.95 -10.00
C LEU A 18 8.68 -24.91 -8.97
N LEU A 19 9.66 -25.26 -8.16
CA LEU A 19 10.25 -24.31 -7.19
C LEU A 19 10.97 -23.15 -7.90
N ALA A 20 11.68 -23.42 -8.98
CA ALA A 20 12.31 -22.36 -9.78
C ALA A 20 11.25 -21.43 -10.41
N ALA A 21 10.11 -21.95 -10.85
CA ALA A 21 9.01 -21.14 -11.35
C ALA A 21 8.41 -20.20 -10.29
N ILE A 22 8.25 -20.69 -9.05
CA ILE A 22 7.84 -19.84 -7.90
C ILE A 22 8.85 -18.73 -7.66
N LEU A 23 10.14 -19.06 -7.59
CA LEU A 23 11.20 -18.07 -7.37
C LEU A 23 11.22 -17.02 -8.49
N ALA A 24 11.04 -17.44 -9.75
CA ALA A 24 10.97 -16.52 -10.88
C ALA A 24 9.78 -15.55 -10.76
N ALA A 25 8.61 -16.03 -10.36
CA ALA A 25 7.43 -15.20 -10.12
C ALA A 25 7.65 -14.19 -8.97
N ILE A 26 8.25 -14.64 -7.87
CA ILE A 26 8.60 -13.78 -6.73
C ILE A 26 9.59 -12.70 -7.16
N MET A 27 10.67 -13.07 -7.87
CA MET A 27 11.69 -12.12 -8.34
C MET A 27 11.10 -11.08 -9.29
N SER A 28 10.21 -11.48 -10.19
CA SER A 28 9.50 -10.55 -11.09
C SER A 28 8.71 -9.49 -10.31
N THR A 29 7.96 -9.91 -9.30
CA THR A 29 7.16 -9.01 -8.46
C THR A 29 8.04 -8.11 -7.60
N ILE A 30 9.06 -8.65 -6.94
CA ILE A 30 10.00 -7.86 -6.12
C ILE A 30 10.69 -6.79 -6.96
N SER A 31 11.17 -7.14 -8.16
CA SER A 31 11.87 -6.18 -9.04
C SER A 31 10.98 -5.01 -9.43
N SER A 32 9.72 -5.27 -9.79
CA SER A 32 8.77 -4.20 -10.13
C SER A 32 8.40 -3.34 -8.93
N GLN A 33 8.14 -3.93 -7.76
CA GLN A 33 7.80 -3.19 -6.55
C GLN A 33 8.97 -2.32 -6.06
N LEU A 34 10.19 -2.83 -6.08
CA LEU A 34 11.38 -2.06 -5.72
C LEU A 34 11.61 -0.90 -6.69
N LEU A 35 11.40 -1.13 -7.99
CA LEU A 35 11.54 -0.08 -8.99
C LEU A 35 10.53 1.04 -8.78
N VAL A 36 9.26 0.72 -8.59
CA VAL A 36 8.20 1.71 -8.35
C VAL A 36 8.47 2.48 -7.05
N SER A 37 8.78 1.79 -5.95
CA SER A 37 9.05 2.43 -4.66
C SER A 37 10.27 3.33 -4.72
N SER A 38 11.36 2.90 -5.36
CA SER A 38 12.57 3.71 -5.50
C SER A 38 12.37 4.90 -6.43
N SER A 39 11.60 4.75 -7.49
CA SER A 39 11.24 5.83 -8.40
C SER A 39 10.43 6.90 -7.68
N SER A 40 9.43 6.51 -6.89
CA SER A 40 8.64 7.44 -6.10
C SER A 40 9.49 8.18 -5.06
N LEU A 41 10.37 7.49 -4.34
CA LEU A 41 11.31 8.13 -3.40
C LEU A 41 12.25 9.12 -4.10
N THR A 42 12.69 8.80 -5.32
CA THR A 42 13.66 9.61 -6.06
C THR A 42 13.01 10.79 -6.77
N GLU A 43 11.95 10.55 -7.54
CA GLU A 43 11.32 11.59 -8.37
C GLU A 43 10.32 12.42 -7.56
N ASP A 44 9.44 11.76 -6.78
CA ASP A 44 8.36 12.44 -6.10
C ASP A 44 8.85 13.11 -4.80
N ILE A 45 9.73 12.45 -4.04
CA ILE A 45 10.20 12.99 -2.77
C ILE A 45 11.51 13.75 -2.95
N TYR A 46 12.60 13.11 -3.39
CA TYR A 46 13.91 13.74 -3.42
C TYR A 46 13.95 14.93 -4.39
N LYS A 47 13.57 14.74 -5.65
CA LYS A 47 13.61 15.79 -6.67
C LYS A 47 12.61 16.91 -6.39
N THR A 48 11.44 16.61 -5.85
CA THR A 48 10.41 17.62 -5.60
C THR A 48 10.69 18.45 -4.35
N PHE A 49 11.11 17.83 -3.25
CA PHE A 49 11.23 18.49 -1.94
C PHE A 49 12.67 18.80 -1.55
N VAL A 50 13.66 17.99 -1.97
CA VAL A 50 15.05 18.15 -1.52
C VAL A 50 15.87 18.91 -2.56
N ARG A 51 15.86 18.50 -3.82
CA ARG A 51 16.71 19.11 -4.86
C ARG A 51 16.07 19.08 -6.24
N ARG A 52 15.36 20.16 -6.56
CA ARG A 52 14.66 20.32 -7.86
C ARG A 52 15.58 20.31 -9.08
N SER A 53 16.84 20.74 -8.91
CA SER A 53 17.86 20.81 -9.98
C SER A 53 18.83 19.63 -9.99
N ALA A 54 18.42 18.47 -9.43
CA ALA A 54 19.26 17.28 -9.39
C ALA A 54 19.62 16.79 -10.80
N SER A 55 20.89 16.45 -10.99
CA SER A 55 21.37 15.90 -12.26
C SER A 55 20.89 14.46 -12.46
N GLN A 56 20.84 13.98 -13.70
CA GLN A 56 20.46 12.60 -14.00
C GLN A 56 21.36 11.56 -13.30
N LYS A 57 22.66 11.85 -13.19
CA LYS A 57 23.60 10.96 -12.48
C LYS A 57 23.28 10.88 -10.99
N GLU A 58 22.90 12.01 -10.40
CA GLU A 58 22.49 12.09 -9.00
C GLU A 58 21.18 11.33 -8.75
N LEU A 59 20.18 11.50 -9.62
CA LEU A 59 18.90 10.77 -9.50
C LEU A 59 19.10 9.24 -9.61
N VAL A 60 19.98 8.79 -10.51
CA VAL A 60 20.31 7.36 -10.60
C VAL A 60 20.99 6.86 -9.33
N LEU A 61 21.90 7.64 -8.73
CA LEU A 61 22.54 7.28 -7.46
C LEU A 61 21.53 7.20 -6.32
N ILE A 62 20.68 8.22 -6.19
CA ILE A 62 19.61 8.24 -5.16
C ILE A 62 18.65 7.08 -5.38
N GLY A 63 18.28 6.77 -6.62
CA GLY A 63 17.43 5.60 -6.94
C GLY A 63 18.05 4.29 -6.47
N ARG A 64 19.34 4.08 -6.69
CA ARG A 64 20.05 2.87 -6.19
C ARG A 64 20.08 2.80 -4.66
N ILE A 65 20.33 3.93 -4.00
CA ILE A 65 20.29 4.01 -2.54
C ILE A 65 18.88 3.72 -2.02
N SER A 66 17.86 4.26 -2.68
CA SER A 66 16.44 4.01 -2.34
C SER A 66 16.06 2.53 -2.48
N VAL A 67 16.48 1.86 -3.57
CA VAL A 67 16.27 0.41 -3.73
C VAL A 67 16.90 -0.34 -2.56
N PHE A 68 18.15 -0.03 -2.23
CA PHE A 68 18.86 -0.69 -1.15
C PHE A 68 18.20 -0.45 0.22
N ALA A 69 17.80 0.78 0.51
CA ALA A 69 17.12 1.14 1.74
C ALA A 69 15.77 0.44 1.89
N VAL A 70 14.93 0.46 0.84
CA VAL A 70 13.64 -0.25 0.82
C VAL A 70 13.84 -1.75 1.00
N SER A 71 14.85 -2.34 0.35
CA SER A 71 15.16 -3.76 0.50
C SER A 71 15.56 -4.12 1.93
N LEU A 72 16.36 -3.28 2.61
CA LEU A 72 16.73 -3.50 4.01
C LEU A 72 15.52 -3.45 4.93
N VAL A 73 14.63 -2.48 4.74
CA VAL A 73 13.38 -2.40 5.51
C VAL A 73 12.51 -3.63 5.27
N ALA A 74 12.34 -4.05 4.01
CA ALA A 74 11.57 -5.25 3.68
C ALA A 74 12.16 -6.51 4.32
N ILE A 75 13.49 -6.67 4.31
CA ILE A 75 14.18 -7.78 4.97
C ILE A 75 13.94 -7.72 6.49
N ALA A 76 14.08 -6.56 7.11
CA ALA A 76 13.85 -6.40 8.54
C ALA A 76 12.41 -6.80 8.94
N LEU A 77 11.42 -6.39 8.17
CA LEU A 77 10.02 -6.80 8.37
C LEU A 77 9.81 -8.30 8.15
N ALA A 78 10.54 -8.91 7.22
CA ALA A 78 10.44 -10.35 6.95
C ALA A 78 11.04 -11.23 8.06
N PHE A 79 11.90 -10.67 8.93
CA PHE A 79 12.44 -11.40 10.09
C PHE A 79 11.42 -11.56 11.22
N ASP A 80 10.36 -10.78 11.25
CA ASP A 80 9.29 -10.95 12.24
C ASP A 80 8.46 -12.20 11.91
N ARG A 81 8.72 -13.27 12.65
CA ARG A 81 8.04 -14.56 12.52
C ARG A 81 6.64 -14.58 13.15
N SER A 82 6.28 -13.55 13.90
CA SER A 82 4.99 -13.46 14.58
C SER A 82 3.84 -13.10 13.63
N SER A 83 4.14 -12.37 12.56
CA SER A 83 3.17 -11.97 11.55
C SER A 83 3.18 -12.91 10.34
N SER A 84 2.01 -13.36 9.91
CA SER A 84 1.90 -14.10 8.66
C SER A 84 2.06 -13.15 7.46
N ILE A 85 2.68 -13.64 6.37
CA ILE A 85 2.77 -12.87 5.12
C ILE A 85 1.39 -12.41 4.65
N LEU A 86 0.39 -13.27 4.84
CA LEU A 86 -0.99 -12.96 4.46
C LEU A 86 -1.55 -11.77 5.25
N SER A 87 -1.31 -11.69 6.57
CA SER A 87 -1.77 -10.56 7.38
C SER A 87 -1.08 -9.26 7.00
N LEU A 88 0.23 -9.27 6.73
CA LEU A 88 0.96 -8.08 6.27
C LEU A 88 0.42 -7.55 4.94
N VAL A 89 0.16 -8.45 3.98
CA VAL A 89 -0.42 -8.09 2.68
C VAL A 89 -1.85 -7.60 2.83
N SER A 90 -2.65 -8.27 3.65
CA SER A 90 -4.04 -7.89 3.95
C SER A 90 -4.12 -6.47 4.53
N ASN A 91 -3.33 -6.19 5.56
CA ASN A 91 -3.28 -4.86 6.19
C ASN A 91 -2.82 -3.76 5.23
N ALA A 92 -1.84 -4.05 4.37
CA ALA A 92 -1.39 -3.11 3.35
C ALA A 92 -2.50 -2.81 2.33
N TRP A 93 -3.20 -3.84 1.84
CA TRP A 93 -4.32 -3.69 0.92
C TRP A 93 -5.50 -2.96 1.56
N ALA A 94 -5.80 -3.22 2.82
CA ALA A 94 -6.82 -2.47 3.56
C ALA A 94 -6.45 -0.98 3.64
N GLY A 95 -5.21 -0.65 3.97
CA GLY A 95 -4.73 0.72 4.03
C GLY A 95 -4.85 1.46 2.70
N PHE A 96 -4.36 0.84 1.61
CA PHE A 96 -4.47 1.44 0.27
C PHE A 96 -5.91 1.49 -0.21
N GLY A 97 -6.69 0.42 -0.05
CA GLY A 97 -8.08 0.36 -0.47
C GLY A 97 -8.95 1.40 0.23
N ALA A 98 -8.78 1.58 1.54
CA ALA A 98 -9.51 2.57 2.31
C ALA A 98 -9.07 4.02 2.02
N ALA A 99 -7.75 4.25 1.81
CA ALA A 99 -7.25 5.60 1.55
C ALA A 99 -7.54 6.09 0.13
N PHE A 100 -7.40 5.25 -0.88
CA PHE A 100 -7.49 5.66 -2.28
C PHE A 100 -8.81 5.25 -2.97
N GLY A 101 -9.44 4.14 -2.56
CA GLY A 101 -10.64 3.62 -3.20
C GLY A 101 -11.77 4.63 -3.30
N PRO A 102 -12.22 5.26 -2.19
CA PRO A 102 -13.26 6.27 -2.21
C PRO A 102 -12.94 7.46 -3.10
N ILE A 103 -11.68 7.91 -3.08
CA ILE A 103 -11.24 9.08 -3.83
C ILE A 103 -11.26 8.81 -5.32
N ILE A 104 -10.77 7.66 -5.77
CA ILE A 104 -10.79 7.27 -7.17
C ILE A 104 -12.25 7.18 -7.65
N LEU A 105 -13.11 6.49 -6.90
CA LEU A 105 -14.52 6.38 -7.26
C LEU A 105 -15.21 7.75 -7.33
N LEU A 106 -15.04 8.58 -6.30
CA LEU A 106 -15.66 9.90 -6.27
C LEU A 106 -15.08 10.83 -7.34
N SER A 107 -13.79 10.73 -7.67
CA SER A 107 -13.20 11.54 -8.74
C SER A 107 -13.77 11.23 -10.12
N LEU A 108 -14.21 9.99 -10.35
CA LEU A 108 -14.81 9.56 -11.62
C LEU A 108 -16.29 9.93 -11.72
N TYR A 109 -17.04 9.84 -10.61
CA TYR A 109 -18.50 9.96 -10.63
C TYR A 109 -19.02 11.26 -10.03
N TRP A 110 -18.21 12.01 -9.25
CA TRP A 110 -18.68 13.19 -8.53
C TRP A 110 -17.86 14.46 -8.83
N ARG A 111 -18.40 15.33 -9.66
CA ARG A 111 -17.74 16.57 -10.13
C ARG A 111 -17.45 17.61 -9.04
N ASN A 112 -18.08 17.51 -7.88
CA ASN A 112 -17.91 18.48 -6.79
C ASN A 112 -16.81 18.11 -5.81
N MET A 113 -16.03 17.06 -6.08
CA MET A 113 -14.91 16.67 -5.24
C MET A 113 -13.83 17.75 -5.27
N THR A 114 -13.37 18.16 -4.08
CA THR A 114 -12.31 19.15 -3.93
C THR A 114 -10.99 18.52 -3.54
N ARG A 115 -9.88 19.24 -3.79
CA ARG A 115 -8.54 18.79 -3.34
C ARG A 115 -8.50 18.53 -1.83
N ASN A 116 -9.10 19.42 -1.04
CA ASN A 116 -9.12 19.29 0.41
C ASN A 116 -9.97 18.11 0.87
N GLY A 117 -11.09 17.85 0.18
CA GLY A 117 -11.90 16.65 0.41
C GLY A 117 -11.14 15.36 0.11
N ALA A 118 -10.42 15.32 -1.00
CA ALA A 118 -9.58 14.17 -1.33
C ALA A 118 -8.50 13.91 -0.26
N LEU A 119 -7.79 14.95 0.17
CA LEU A 119 -6.78 14.84 1.23
C LEU A 119 -7.40 14.38 2.57
N ALA A 120 -8.55 14.95 2.95
CA ALA A 120 -9.25 14.54 4.16
C ALA A 120 -9.65 13.06 4.11
N GLY A 121 -10.18 12.61 2.97
CA GLY A 121 -10.54 11.19 2.77
C GLY A 121 -9.34 10.26 2.87
N MET A 122 -8.21 10.59 2.20
CA MET A 122 -6.98 9.79 2.28
C MET A 122 -6.49 9.66 3.72
N ILE A 123 -6.39 10.77 4.44
CA ILE A 123 -5.91 10.79 5.82
C ILE A 123 -6.86 9.99 6.72
N THR A 124 -8.18 10.20 6.57
CA THR A 124 -9.19 9.50 7.38
C THR A 124 -9.16 8.00 7.10
N GLY A 125 -9.10 7.58 5.82
CA GLY A 125 -9.04 6.17 5.46
C GLY A 125 -7.82 5.46 6.03
N ALA A 126 -6.63 6.03 5.82
CA ALA A 126 -5.39 5.49 6.35
C ALA A 126 -5.38 5.46 7.89
N ALA A 127 -5.79 6.56 8.54
CA ALA A 127 -5.84 6.63 10.01
C ALA A 127 -6.84 5.63 10.60
N THR A 128 -8.01 5.46 9.97
CA THR A 128 -9.01 4.49 10.42
C THR A 128 -8.47 3.07 10.37
N VAL A 129 -7.80 2.67 9.28
CA VAL A 129 -7.23 1.33 9.16
C VAL A 129 -6.15 1.11 10.21
N LEU A 130 -5.24 2.07 10.42
CA LEU A 130 -4.21 1.97 11.45
C LEU A 130 -4.81 1.87 12.86
N LEU A 131 -5.80 2.70 13.16
CA LEU A 131 -6.50 2.63 14.46
C LEU A 131 -7.23 1.30 14.64
N TRP A 132 -7.85 0.77 13.58
CA TRP A 132 -8.57 -0.51 13.62
C TRP A 132 -7.67 -1.70 13.91
N ILE A 133 -6.45 -1.68 13.36
CA ILE A 133 -5.45 -2.74 13.54
C ILE A 133 -4.77 -2.65 14.91
N TYR A 134 -4.39 -1.43 15.33
CA TYR A 134 -3.53 -1.25 16.49
C TYR A 134 -4.25 -0.77 17.75
N ALA A 135 -5.50 -0.30 17.67
CA ALA A 135 -6.22 0.12 18.86
C ALA A 135 -6.59 -1.08 19.73
N PRO A 136 -6.32 -1.04 21.03
CA PRO A 136 -6.66 -2.11 21.97
C PRO A 136 -8.17 -2.07 22.32
N VAL A 137 -9.01 -2.10 21.28
CA VAL A 137 -10.47 -2.07 21.46
C VAL A 137 -11.03 -3.44 21.14
N GLU A 138 -11.69 -4.02 22.13
CA GLU A 138 -12.38 -5.29 22.04
C GLU A 138 -13.89 -5.06 22.14
N VAL A 139 -14.64 -5.70 21.27
CA VAL A 139 -16.11 -5.72 21.29
C VAL A 139 -16.56 -7.16 21.50
N ALA A 140 -17.30 -7.41 22.54
CA ALA A 140 -17.74 -8.76 22.95
C ALA A 140 -16.58 -9.75 23.22
N GLY A 141 -15.39 -9.25 23.61
CA GLY A 141 -14.20 -10.07 23.89
C GLY A 141 -13.36 -10.43 22.66
N GLU A 142 -13.70 -9.87 21.50
CA GLU A 142 -12.95 -10.07 20.26
C GLU A 142 -12.37 -8.73 19.78
N PRO A 143 -11.14 -8.72 19.22
CA PRO A 143 -10.56 -7.50 18.65
C PRO A 143 -11.36 -7.04 17.43
N LEU A 144 -11.40 -5.72 17.20
CA LEU A 144 -12.19 -5.12 16.10
C LEU A 144 -11.91 -5.75 14.73
N GLY A 145 -10.65 -6.07 14.44
CA GLY A 145 -10.23 -6.69 13.18
C GLY A 145 -10.76 -8.11 12.97
N ALA A 146 -11.14 -8.83 14.05
CA ALA A 146 -11.76 -10.14 13.94
C ALA A 146 -13.26 -10.07 13.58
N LEU A 147 -13.93 -8.97 13.96
CA LEU A 147 -15.35 -8.77 13.70
C LEU A 147 -15.61 -8.19 12.30
N VAL A 148 -14.83 -7.19 11.92
CA VAL A 148 -14.99 -6.52 10.61
C VAL A 148 -13.60 -6.21 10.05
N TYR A 149 -13.37 -6.64 8.84
CA TYR A 149 -12.13 -6.34 8.12
C TYR A 149 -11.94 -4.83 7.97
N GLU A 150 -10.78 -4.32 8.37
CA GLU A 150 -10.45 -2.90 8.54
C GLU A 150 -10.66 -2.03 7.29
N ILE A 151 -10.66 -2.62 6.10
CA ILE A 151 -10.95 -1.89 4.86
C ILE A 151 -12.38 -1.31 4.86
N VAL A 152 -13.35 -2.02 5.46
CA VAL A 152 -14.77 -1.60 5.44
C VAL A 152 -14.99 -0.30 6.19
N PRO A 153 -14.66 -0.19 7.50
CA PRO A 153 -14.81 1.07 8.22
C PRO A 153 -13.91 2.16 7.63
N GLY A 154 -12.70 1.83 7.20
CA GLY A 154 -11.79 2.78 6.57
C GLY A 154 -12.37 3.39 5.29
N PHE A 155 -12.93 2.56 4.41
CA PHE A 155 -13.55 3.01 3.15
C PHE A 155 -14.79 3.88 3.40
N VAL A 156 -15.65 3.48 4.33
CA VAL A 156 -16.88 4.24 4.65
C VAL A 156 -16.53 5.60 5.24
N LEU A 157 -15.65 5.65 6.23
CA LEU A 157 -15.27 6.90 6.87
C LEU A 157 -14.48 7.82 5.93
N ALA A 158 -13.61 7.28 5.07
CA ALA A 158 -12.94 8.04 4.02
C ALA A 158 -13.94 8.66 3.03
N THR A 159 -14.96 7.89 2.63
CA THR A 159 -16.02 8.39 1.75
C THR A 159 -16.78 9.55 2.40
N ILE A 160 -17.20 9.39 3.65
CA ILE A 160 -17.90 10.43 4.41
C ILE A 160 -17.03 11.69 4.55
N ALA A 161 -15.76 11.53 4.91
CA ALA A 161 -14.81 12.63 5.05
C ALA A 161 -14.59 13.37 3.72
N THR A 162 -14.41 12.62 2.62
CA THR A 162 -14.24 13.20 1.28
C THR A 162 -15.46 14.04 0.89
N ILE A 163 -16.64 13.49 1.06
CA ILE A 163 -17.89 14.19 0.73
C ILE A 163 -18.09 15.38 1.65
N GLY A 164 -18.00 15.20 2.97
CA GLY A 164 -18.24 16.25 3.96
C GLY A 164 -17.31 17.44 3.78
N VAL A 165 -16.00 17.20 3.64
CA VAL A 165 -15.03 18.28 3.43
C VAL A 165 -15.19 18.92 2.06
N SER A 166 -15.51 18.17 1.03
CA SER A 166 -15.75 18.74 -0.31
C SER A 166 -16.99 19.65 -0.36
N LEU A 167 -18.01 19.37 0.43
CA LEU A 167 -19.22 20.21 0.49
C LEU A 167 -18.98 21.55 1.19
N VAL A 168 -18.07 21.59 2.17
CA VAL A 168 -17.76 22.81 2.95
C VAL A 168 -16.56 23.60 2.40
N THR A 169 -15.82 23.04 1.45
CA THR A 169 -14.68 23.71 0.81
C THR A 169 -15.07 24.30 -0.54
N ALA A 170 -14.36 25.40 -0.91
CA ALA A 170 -14.61 26.07 -2.19
C ALA A 170 -14.48 25.09 -3.36
N LYS A 171 -15.48 25.13 -4.25
CA LYS A 171 -15.48 24.32 -5.49
C LYS A 171 -14.24 24.62 -6.32
N PRO A 172 -13.66 23.62 -7.01
CA PRO A 172 -12.61 23.90 -7.97
C PRO A 172 -13.13 24.89 -9.01
N SER A 173 -12.40 25.99 -9.22
CA SER A 173 -12.72 26.93 -10.31
C SER A 173 -12.66 26.13 -11.62
N ALA A 174 -13.72 26.23 -12.41
CA ALA A 174 -13.77 25.67 -13.77
C ALA A 174 -12.75 26.43 -14.63
N GLN A 175 -11.48 26.03 -14.56
CA GLN A 175 -10.46 26.38 -15.52
C GLN A 175 -10.04 25.06 -16.20
N LEU A 176 -10.73 24.76 -17.25
CA LEU A 176 -10.30 23.93 -18.37
C LEU A 176 -10.28 24.81 -19.59
#